data_f6a2688e34f7962acd3001f28ed4bf42
#
_entry.id   f6a2688e34f7962acd3001f28ed4bf42
#
_cell.length_a   1.000
_cell.length_b   1.000
_cell.length_c   1.000
_cell.angle_alpha   90.00
_cell.angle_beta   90.00
_cell.angle_gamma   90.00
#
_symmetry.space_group_name_H-M   'P 1'
#
loop_
_entity.id
_entity.type
_entity.pdbx_description
1 polymer ?
#
loop_
_entity_poly.entity_id
_entity_poly.type
_entity_poly.pdbx_seq_one_letter_code
_entity_poly.pdbx_strand_id
1 'polypeptide(L)'
;MKKILLTFAAIVFVTSSAFAERYVMVTHGEGNDPFWPVVQKGGEDAARAIGADFEYIYNPSADMADMASSIQAAAATSPDGMVI
;
A
#
# COMPACT_ATOMS: atom_id res chain seq x y z
N MET A 1 -48.10 31.23 -19.17
CA MET A 1 -47.18 30.15 -19.55
C MET A 1 -46.05 30.05 -18.56
N LYS A 2 -46.13 29.09 -17.73
CA LYS A 2 -45.06 28.87 -16.76
C LYS A 2 -43.97 28.07 -17.43
N LYS A 3 -42.85 28.71 -17.69
CA LYS A 3 -41.64 27.99 -18.07
C LYS A 3 -41.09 27.34 -16.80
N ILE A 4 -41.27 26.06 -16.68
CA ILE A 4 -40.56 25.30 -15.66
C ILE A 4 -39.13 25.21 -16.13
N LEU A 5 -38.28 26.09 -15.60
CA LEU A 5 -36.86 25.92 -15.66
C LEU A 5 -36.52 24.73 -14.74
N LEU A 6 -36.47 23.57 -15.34
CA LEU A 6 -35.77 22.44 -14.75
C LEU A 6 -34.28 22.80 -14.79
N THR A 7 -33.85 23.47 -13.75
CA THR A 7 -32.44 23.56 -13.49
C THR A 7 -31.99 22.16 -13.14
N PHE A 8 -31.53 21.42 -14.12
CA PHE A 8 -30.70 20.27 -13.86
C PHE A 8 -29.45 20.81 -13.21
N ALA A 9 -29.43 20.83 -11.87
CA ALA A 9 -28.19 20.80 -11.17
C ALA A 9 -27.55 19.47 -11.54
N ALA A 10 -26.68 19.52 -12.54
CA ALA A 10 -25.77 18.42 -12.75
C ALA A 10 -24.95 18.32 -11.48
N ILE A 11 -25.38 17.46 -10.59
CA ILE A 11 -24.55 17.03 -9.48
C ILE A 11 -23.44 16.24 -10.14
N VAL A 12 -22.37 16.95 -10.47
CA VAL A 12 -21.13 16.31 -10.82
C VAL A 12 -20.65 15.64 -9.55
N PHE A 13 -21.00 14.36 -9.39
CA PHE A 13 -20.28 13.54 -8.48
C PHE A 13 -18.86 13.44 -9.03
N VAL A 14 -18.02 14.36 -8.58
CA VAL A 14 -16.60 14.09 -8.62
C VAL A 14 -16.41 12.95 -7.61
N THR A 15 -16.62 11.74 -8.09
CA THR A 15 -16.05 10.60 -7.41
C THR A 15 -14.55 10.80 -7.53
N SER A 16 -13.97 11.52 -6.59
CA SER A 16 -12.56 11.35 -6.34
C SER A 16 -12.44 9.88 -5.98
N SER A 17 -12.00 9.07 -6.94
CA SER A 17 -11.52 7.74 -6.63
C SER A 17 -10.31 7.98 -5.72
N ALA A 18 -10.59 8.00 -4.42
CA ALA A 18 -9.53 7.95 -3.44
C ALA A 18 -8.88 6.58 -3.62
N PHE A 19 -7.80 6.55 -4.40
CA PHE A 19 -6.94 5.39 -4.43
C PHE A 19 -6.42 5.20 -3.01
N ALA A 20 -6.62 4.00 -2.46
CA ALA A 20 -6.02 3.65 -1.20
C ALA A 20 -4.51 3.88 -1.29
N GLU A 21 -3.93 4.50 -0.27
CA GLU A 21 -2.48 4.58 -0.17
C GLU A 21 -1.89 3.17 -0.13
N ARG A 22 -0.75 2.99 -0.77
CA ARG A 22 -0.07 1.71 -0.85
C ARG A 22 1.30 1.80 -0.20
N TYR A 23 1.54 0.92 0.76
CA TYR A 23 2.80 0.83 1.48
C TYR A 23 3.45 -0.52 1.24
N VAL A 24 4.77 -0.50 1.10
CA VAL A 24 5.58 -1.71 0.93
C VAL A 24 6.57 -1.79 2.07
N MET A 25 6.59 -2.91 2.76
CA MET A 25 7.59 -3.24 3.78
C MET A 25 8.55 -4.27 3.21
N VAL A 26 9.83 -3.96 3.26
CA VAL A 26 10.89 -4.87 2.83
C VAL A 26 11.76 -5.22 4.03
N THR A 27 11.87 -6.51 4.32
CA THR A 27 12.70 -7.00 5.42
C THR A 27 13.61 -8.13 4.94
N HIS A 28 14.57 -8.47 5.77
CA HIS A 28 15.43 -9.62 5.57
C HIS A 28 15.46 -10.46 6.83
N GLY A 29 15.83 -11.71 6.69
CA GLY A 29 15.99 -12.64 7.80
C GLY A 29 16.62 -13.92 7.32
N GLU A 30 16.58 -14.94 8.15
CA GLU A 30 17.10 -16.26 7.81
C GLU A 30 15.97 -17.29 7.78
N GLY A 31 15.77 -17.92 6.62
CA GLY A 31 14.83 -19.02 6.47
C GLY A 31 13.42 -18.71 6.99
N ASN A 32 12.94 -19.55 7.89
CA ASN A 32 11.59 -19.47 8.46
C ASN A 32 11.60 -18.89 9.88
N ASP A 33 12.37 -17.84 10.13
CA ASP A 33 12.43 -17.19 11.43
C ASP A 33 11.00 -16.75 11.86
N PRO A 34 10.50 -17.22 13.00
CA PRO A 34 9.14 -16.95 13.45
C PRO A 34 8.90 -15.50 13.89
N PHE A 35 9.96 -14.69 14.01
CA PHE A 35 9.83 -13.27 14.34
C PHE A 35 9.14 -12.47 13.24
N TRP A 36 9.49 -12.71 11.99
CA TRP A 36 9.06 -11.88 10.87
C TRP A 36 7.57 -11.98 10.53
N PRO A 37 6.90 -13.13 10.64
CA PRO A 37 5.45 -13.18 10.50
C PRO A 37 4.68 -12.30 11.48
N VAL A 38 5.23 -12.07 12.68
CA VAL A 38 4.65 -11.15 13.67
C VAL A 38 4.76 -9.70 13.19
N VAL A 39 5.91 -9.34 12.63
CA VAL A 39 6.12 -8.01 12.03
C VAL A 39 5.18 -7.80 10.84
N GLN A 40 5.06 -8.78 9.97
CA GLN A 40 4.15 -8.74 8.83
C GLN A 40 2.71 -8.49 9.28
N LYS A 41 2.25 -9.25 10.28
CA LYS A 41 0.90 -9.10 10.82
C LYS A 41 0.66 -7.70 11.37
N GLY A 42 1.64 -7.13 12.07
CA GLY A 42 1.56 -5.77 12.57
C GLY A 42 1.38 -4.75 11.45
N GLY A 43 2.13 -4.89 10.37
CA GLY A 43 1.99 -4.04 9.18
C GLY A 43 0.63 -4.19 8.51
N GLU A 44 0.15 -5.41 8.36
CA GLU A 44 -1.17 -5.69 7.79
C GLU A 44 -2.30 -5.10 8.63
N ASP A 45 -2.22 -5.24 9.95
CA ASP A 45 -3.21 -4.70 10.87
C ASP A 45 -3.24 -3.17 10.85
N ALA A 46 -2.06 -2.54 10.82
CA ALA A 46 -1.94 -1.09 10.72
C ALA A 46 -2.52 -0.55 9.41
N ALA A 47 -2.21 -1.18 8.30
CA ALA A 47 -2.73 -0.80 6.99
C ALA A 47 -4.26 -0.93 6.93
N ARG A 48 -4.79 -2.01 7.49
CA ARG A 48 -6.24 -2.20 7.58
C ARG A 48 -6.92 -1.13 8.40
N ALA A 49 -6.30 -0.69 9.49
CA ALA A 49 -6.84 0.35 10.38
C ALA A 49 -6.98 1.71 9.68
N ILE A 50 -6.12 2.00 8.71
CA ILE A 50 -6.13 3.27 7.95
C ILE A 50 -6.69 3.13 6.54
N GLY A 51 -7.16 1.95 6.16
CA GLY A 51 -7.71 1.70 4.82
C GLY A 51 -6.67 1.73 3.71
N ALA A 52 -5.42 1.40 4.01
CA ALA A 52 -4.32 1.34 3.06
C ALA A 52 -4.09 -0.07 2.53
N ASP A 53 -3.50 -0.16 1.34
CA ASP A 53 -2.97 -1.41 0.82
C ASP A 53 -1.57 -1.66 1.37
N PHE A 54 -1.25 -2.90 1.66
CA PHE A 54 0.02 -3.29 2.25
C PHE A 54 0.61 -4.48 1.50
N GLU A 55 1.88 -4.37 1.16
CA GLU A 55 2.66 -5.45 0.58
C GLU A 55 3.88 -5.72 1.45
N TYR A 56 4.13 -7.00 1.72
CA TYR A 56 5.28 -7.44 2.49
C TYR A 56 6.21 -8.28 1.65
N ILE A 57 7.48 -7.87 1.59
CA ILE A 57 8.53 -8.58 0.88
C ILE A 57 9.58 -9.06 1.87
N TYR A 58 9.70 -10.36 1.99
CA TYR A 58 10.65 -11.01 2.88
C TYR A 58 11.79 -11.62 2.08
N ASN A 59 13.02 -11.34 2.48
CA ASN A 59 14.22 -11.88 1.87
C ASN A 59 14.85 -12.91 2.82
N PRO A 60 14.66 -14.22 2.58
CA PRO A 60 15.09 -15.25 3.52
C PRO A 60 16.58 -15.61 3.41
N SER A 61 17.29 -15.07 2.45
CA SER A 61 18.69 -15.43 2.17
C SER A 61 19.69 -14.80 3.12
N ALA A 62 19.29 -13.83 3.93
CA ALA A 62 20.18 -12.98 4.74
C ALA A 62 21.24 -12.22 3.92
N ASP A 63 21.14 -12.24 2.61
CA ASP A 63 22.04 -11.51 1.70
C ASP A 63 21.52 -10.07 1.52
N MET A 64 22.32 -9.10 1.93
CA MET A 64 21.96 -7.68 1.81
C MET A 64 21.85 -7.21 0.36
N ALA A 65 22.52 -7.88 -0.58
CA ALA A 65 22.37 -7.58 -2.00
C ALA A 65 20.98 -7.96 -2.51
N ASP A 66 20.42 -9.08 -2.04
CA ASP A 66 19.06 -9.49 -2.36
C ASP A 66 18.04 -8.50 -1.79
N MET A 67 18.25 -8.04 -0.57
CA MET A 67 17.41 -7.03 0.04
C MET A 67 17.46 -5.71 -0.73
N ALA A 68 18.64 -5.26 -1.12
CA ALA A 68 18.81 -4.05 -1.92
C ALA A 68 18.05 -4.14 -3.25
N SER A 69 18.12 -5.30 -3.92
CA SER A 69 17.38 -5.55 -5.16
C SER A 69 15.87 -5.49 -4.93
N SER A 70 15.38 -6.07 -3.84
CA SER A 70 13.95 -6.02 -3.47
C SER A 70 13.49 -4.59 -3.19
N ILE A 71 14.31 -3.80 -2.50
CA ILE A 71 14.01 -2.38 -2.22
C ILE A 71 13.91 -1.59 -3.53
N GLN A 72 14.87 -1.77 -4.43
CA GLN A 72 14.86 -1.09 -5.73
C GLN A 72 13.65 -1.48 -6.57
N ALA A 73 13.32 -2.77 -6.62
CA ALA A 73 12.16 -3.26 -7.34
C ALA A 73 10.86 -2.69 -6.77
N ALA A 74 10.73 -2.66 -5.45
CA ALA A 74 9.56 -2.10 -4.78
C ALA A 74 9.44 -0.60 -5.03
N ALA A 75 10.53 0.14 -4.93
CA ALA A 75 10.55 1.58 -5.19
C ALA A 75 10.14 1.92 -6.63
N ALA A 76 10.51 1.08 -7.60
CA ALA A 76 10.14 1.24 -9.00
C ALA A 76 8.63 1.13 -9.25
N THR A 77 7.86 0.56 -8.33
CA THR A 77 6.40 0.48 -8.41
C THR A 77 5.69 1.71 -7.86
N SER A 78 6.43 2.72 -7.41
CA SER A 78 5.91 3.98 -6.89
C SER A 78 4.92 3.83 -5.74
N PRO A 79 5.27 3.13 -4.65
CA PRO A 79 4.42 3.11 -3.46
C PRO A 79 4.35 4.49 -2.81
N ASP A 80 3.32 4.74 -2.02
CA ASP A 80 3.19 6.00 -1.27
C ASP A 80 4.19 6.08 -0.11
N GLY A 81 4.62 4.94 0.39
CA GLY A 81 5.67 4.84 1.40
C GLY A 81 6.28 3.46 1.46
N MET A 82 7.48 3.40 2.01
CA MET A 82 8.21 2.14 2.22
C MET A 82 8.70 2.05 3.66
N VAL A 83 8.67 0.85 4.21
CA VAL A 83 9.26 0.49 5.50
C VAL A 83 10.41 -0.49 5.24
N ILE A 84 11.58 -0.16 5.75
CA ILE A 84 12.78 -0.95 5.52
C ILE A 84 13.45 -1.25 6.86
#